data_47e195d2f9ad69f82a2845a59290e986
#
_entry.id   47e195d2f9ad69f82a2845a59290e986
#
_cell.length_a   1.000
_cell.length_b   1.000
_cell.length_c   1.000
_cell.angle_alpha   90.00
_cell.angle_beta   90.00
_cell.angle_gamma   90.00
#
_symmetry.space_group_name_H-M   'P 1'
#
loop_
_entity.id
_entity.type
_entity.pdbx_description
1 polymer ?
#
loop_
_entity_poly.entity_id
_entity_poly.type
_entity_poly.pdbx_seq_one_letter_code
_entity_poly.pdbx_strand_id
1 'polypeptide(L)'
;MKKLGLLMMLLLLSRIALFCQAQTAGIEEKEVLRNEDVIFHQIDEHTWFGTGHLMANESLYLVEGDTKAILIDAGTKIKDLDKLVASITDKPVTLVATHVHPDHTGSAIDYFPEIYINPADTVGIPEFMPNYKGKVCFLEDGEILDLGGRILEIVFTPGHTPGSTTFVDKDAAYGFSGDSFGSGNLLLGVDFSTLISTCKKMSAVIEKYDIKYLYPGHYFGMNKETPQRVKDMITMSEDILSGKAQGEPNPQGMLGLDRVYTKYGVRINYKKESMK
;
A
#
# COMPACT_ATOMS: atom_id res chain seq x y z
N MET A 1 40.60 34.98 -22.11
CA MET A 1 39.41 34.25 -22.54
C MET A 1 39.24 32.85 -21.90
N LYS A 2 40.28 32.00 -21.71
CA LYS A 2 40.17 30.65 -21.13
C LYS A 2 39.74 30.62 -19.64
N LYS A 3 40.10 31.63 -18.80
CA LYS A 3 39.74 31.69 -17.39
C LYS A 3 38.26 32.02 -17.11
N LEU A 4 37.62 32.78 -18.02
CA LEU A 4 36.23 33.18 -17.88
C LEU A 4 35.26 32.03 -18.18
N GLY A 5 35.61 31.19 -19.17
CA GLY A 5 34.84 29.96 -19.50
C GLY A 5 34.84 28.90 -18.41
N LEU A 6 35.99 28.73 -17.70
CA LEU A 6 36.12 27.79 -16.61
C LEU A 6 35.27 28.21 -15.38
N LEU A 7 35.20 29.52 -15.10
CA LEU A 7 34.42 30.07 -14.00
C LEU A 7 32.90 29.93 -14.26
N MET A 8 32.44 30.16 -15.49
CA MET A 8 31.03 29.94 -15.87
C MET A 8 30.63 28.47 -15.82
N MET A 9 31.52 27.56 -16.21
CA MET A 9 31.26 26.12 -16.16
C MET A 9 31.17 25.61 -14.71
N LEU A 10 32.02 26.10 -13.80
CA LEU A 10 31.98 25.79 -12.37
C LEU A 10 30.70 26.34 -11.70
N LEU A 11 30.23 27.54 -12.08
CA LEU A 11 28.97 28.10 -11.59
C LEU A 11 27.74 27.36 -12.10
N LEU A 12 27.78 26.85 -13.34
CA LEU A 12 26.69 26.00 -13.88
C LEU A 12 26.64 24.65 -13.17
N LEU A 13 27.80 24.00 -12.96
CA LEU A 13 27.88 22.71 -12.24
C LEU A 13 27.44 22.85 -10.78
N SER A 14 27.76 23.96 -10.10
CA SER A 14 27.30 24.22 -8.74
C SER A 14 25.77 24.44 -8.65
N ARG A 15 25.18 25.09 -9.66
CA ARG A 15 23.71 25.26 -9.73
C ARG A 15 22.98 23.97 -10.06
N ILE A 16 23.54 23.12 -10.91
CA ILE A 16 22.98 21.79 -11.20
C ILE A 16 23.08 20.89 -9.98
N ALA A 17 24.21 20.94 -9.24
CA ALA A 17 24.36 20.18 -7.99
C ALA A 17 23.42 20.66 -6.88
N LEU A 18 23.19 21.98 -6.73
CA LEU A 18 22.22 22.52 -5.79
C LEU A 18 20.77 22.17 -6.21
N PHE A 19 20.46 22.18 -7.51
CA PHE A 19 19.13 21.79 -8.00
C PHE A 19 18.88 20.30 -7.82
N CYS A 20 19.89 19.43 -8.00
CA CYS A 20 19.80 18.01 -7.74
C CYS A 20 19.69 17.71 -6.23
N GLN A 21 20.36 18.47 -5.36
CA GLN A 21 20.22 18.36 -3.89
C GLN A 21 18.88 18.87 -3.38
N ALA A 22 18.26 19.85 -4.03
CA ALA A 22 16.92 20.33 -3.67
C ALA A 22 15.80 19.33 -4.04
N GLN A 23 16.04 18.42 -5.00
CA GLN A 23 15.09 17.35 -5.35
C GLN A 23 15.23 16.07 -4.50
N THR A 24 16.27 15.98 -3.66
CA THR A 24 16.48 14.87 -2.72
C THR A 24 16.33 15.26 -1.24
N ALA A 25 15.87 16.48 -0.96
CA ALA A 25 15.31 16.77 0.36
C ALA A 25 14.01 15.95 0.47
N GLY A 26 14.13 14.70 0.93
CA GLY A 26 12.99 13.92 1.36
C GLY A 26 12.18 14.80 2.31
N ILE A 27 10.88 14.91 2.08
CA ILE A 27 9.98 15.49 3.06
C ILE A 27 10.24 14.67 4.31
N GLU A 28 10.82 15.29 5.33
CA GLU A 28 11.04 14.65 6.61
C GLU A 28 9.63 14.42 7.16
N GLU A 29 9.19 13.16 7.21
CA GLU A 29 7.85 12.75 7.61
C GLU A 29 7.59 13.28 9.02
N LYS A 30 6.80 14.34 9.12
CA LYS A 30 6.57 15.04 10.38
C LYS A 30 5.58 14.26 11.23
N GLU A 31 6.00 13.84 12.42
CA GLU A 31 5.07 13.29 13.43
C GLU A 31 4.03 14.35 13.83
N VAL A 32 2.74 13.99 13.74
CA VAL A 32 1.61 14.88 14.04
C VAL A 32 0.81 14.41 15.24
N LEU A 33 0.82 13.11 15.54
CA LEU A 33 0.11 12.52 16.66
C LEU A 33 0.84 11.26 17.12
N ARG A 34 0.90 11.06 18.44
CA ARG A 34 1.43 9.84 19.05
C ARG A 34 0.62 9.46 20.29
N ASN A 35 0.29 8.17 20.39
CA ASN A 35 -0.17 7.56 21.64
C ASN A 35 0.50 6.17 21.81
N GLU A 36 -0.02 5.34 22.73
CA GLU A 36 0.52 4.01 23.01
C GLU A 36 0.25 2.99 21.88
N ASP A 37 -0.79 3.22 21.05
CA ASP A 37 -1.26 2.28 20.04
C ASP A 37 -0.75 2.63 18.61
N VAL A 38 -0.57 3.93 18.30
CA VAL A 38 -0.26 4.38 16.94
C VAL A 38 0.53 5.69 16.92
N ILE A 39 1.36 5.85 15.89
CA ILE A 39 2.04 7.10 15.58
C ILE A 39 1.63 7.55 14.18
N PHE A 40 1.07 8.76 14.07
CA PHE A 40 0.76 9.36 12.78
C PHE A 40 1.84 10.33 12.32
N HIS A 41 2.25 10.17 11.07
CA HIS A 41 3.17 11.08 10.37
C HIS A 41 2.49 11.66 9.15
N GLN A 42 2.81 12.90 8.83
CA GLN A 42 2.33 13.58 7.63
C GLN A 42 3.20 13.20 6.42
N ILE A 43 2.56 12.76 5.33
CA ILE A 43 3.19 12.46 4.03
C ILE A 43 3.26 13.73 3.18
N ASP A 44 2.11 14.41 3.06
CA ASP A 44 1.95 15.69 2.39
C ASP A 44 0.86 16.52 3.11
N GLU A 45 0.45 17.65 2.56
CA GLU A 45 -0.46 18.60 3.21
C GLU A 45 -1.78 17.95 3.65
N HIS A 46 -2.26 16.94 2.90
CA HIS A 46 -3.57 16.30 3.08
C HIS A 46 -3.49 14.78 3.15
N THR A 47 -2.33 14.22 3.49
CA THR A 47 -2.13 12.78 3.62
C THR A 47 -1.26 12.44 4.82
N TRP A 48 -1.70 11.46 5.59
CA TRP A 48 -0.98 10.96 6.76
C TRP A 48 -0.93 9.42 6.73
N PHE A 49 0.12 8.86 7.32
CA PHE A 49 0.16 7.44 7.64
C PHE A 49 0.27 7.24 9.15
N GLY A 50 -0.49 6.29 9.68
CA GLY A 50 -0.38 5.80 11.02
C GLY A 50 0.39 4.49 11.04
N THR A 51 1.29 4.30 12.02
CA THR A 51 1.99 3.04 12.24
C THR A 51 1.51 2.44 13.54
N GLY A 52 0.86 1.26 13.46
CA GLY A 52 0.53 0.43 14.61
C GLY A 52 1.75 -0.34 15.13
N HIS A 53 1.61 -1.01 16.27
CA HIS A 53 2.75 -1.63 16.95
C HIS A 53 2.55 -3.12 17.26
N LEU A 54 1.42 -3.71 16.86
CA LEU A 54 1.08 -5.08 17.24
C LEU A 54 1.46 -6.11 16.19
N MET A 55 1.25 -5.82 14.89
CA MET A 55 1.55 -6.77 13.83
C MET A 55 2.45 -6.16 12.76
N ALA A 56 3.78 -6.34 12.93
CA ALA A 56 4.80 -5.95 11.95
C ALA A 56 4.75 -4.47 11.51
N ASN A 57 4.37 -3.55 12.43
CA ASN A 57 4.18 -2.12 12.14
C ASN A 57 3.14 -1.89 11.03
N GLU A 58 1.98 -2.48 11.18
CA GLU A 58 0.85 -2.29 10.27
C GLU A 58 0.55 -0.81 10.04
N SER A 59 0.26 -0.45 8.80
CA SER A 59 0.05 0.94 8.40
C SER A 59 -1.40 1.19 8.01
N LEU A 60 -1.89 2.36 8.40
CA LEU A 60 -3.18 2.90 7.99
C LEU A 60 -2.94 4.29 7.39
N TYR A 61 -3.78 4.70 6.44
CA TYR A 61 -3.59 5.95 5.72
C TYR A 61 -4.83 6.81 5.78
N LEU A 62 -4.67 8.06 6.24
CA LEU A 62 -5.72 9.08 6.19
C LEU A 62 -5.46 9.97 4.97
N VAL A 63 -6.46 10.06 4.09
CA VAL A 63 -6.40 10.86 2.86
C VAL A 63 -7.57 11.83 2.86
N GLU A 64 -7.27 13.11 2.81
CA GLU A 64 -8.23 14.21 2.88
C GLU A 64 -8.39 14.90 1.52
N GLY A 65 -9.62 15.23 1.16
CA GLY A 65 -9.97 16.21 0.12
C GLY A 65 -10.70 17.40 0.72
N ASP A 66 -11.29 18.25 -0.11
CA ASP A 66 -11.93 19.50 0.35
C ASP A 66 -13.18 19.23 1.23
N THR A 67 -13.91 18.14 1.00
CA THR A 67 -15.21 17.90 1.65
C THR A 67 -15.30 16.59 2.43
N LYS A 68 -14.43 15.64 2.17
CA LYS A 68 -14.45 14.29 2.77
C LYS A 68 -13.02 13.79 2.97
N ALA A 69 -12.88 12.80 3.84
CA ALA A 69 -11.65 12.02 3.97
C ALA A 69 -11.96 10.52 3.94
N ILE A 70 -10.97 9.72 3.59
CA ILE A 70 -11.00 8.28 3.80
C ILE A 70 -9.89 7.86 4.76
N LEU A 71 -10.21 6.87 5.59
CA LEU A 71 -9.21 6.11 6.32
C LEU A 71 -9.06 4.75 5.63
N ILE A 72 -7.88 4.47 5.13
CA ILE A 72 -7.52 3.21 4.48
C ILE A 72 -6.87 2.33 5.55
N ASP A 73 -7.52 1.21 5.87
CA ASP A 73 -7.19 0.30 6.95
C ASP A 73 -7.34 0.91 8.36
N ALA A 74 -7.43 0.04 9.37
CA ALA A 74 -7.68 0.44 10.76
C ALA A 74 -6.64 -0.12 11.74
N GLY A 75 -5.63 -0.84 11.25
CA GLY A 75 -4.65 -1.51 12.08
C GLY A 75 -5.24 -2.68 12.90
N THR A 76 -4.44 -3.23 13.80
CA THR A 76 -4.82 -4.40 14.61
C THR A 76 -5.73 -4.01 15.79
N LYS A 77 -5.27 -3.05 16.59
CA LYS A 77 -5.99 -2.59 17.78
C LYS A 77 -5.51 -1.19 18.15
N ILE A 78 -6.30 -0.20 17.81
CA ILE A 78 -6.02 1.21 18.10
C ILE A 78 -7.25 1.76 18.82
N LYS A 79 -7.09 2.12 20.08
CA LYS A 79 -8.19 2.62 20.92
C LYS A 79 -8.66 3.99 20.44
N ASP A 80 -9.97 4.18 20.37
CA ASP A 80 -10.62 5.44 20.00
C ASP A 80 -10.10 5.99 18.62
N LEU A 81 -9.87 5.09 17.65
CA LEU A 81 -9.29 5.46 16.35
C LEU A 81 -10.09 6.55 15.63
N ASP A 82 -11.42 6.53 15.73
CA ASP A 82 -12.32 7.56 15.19
C ASP A 82 -12.00 8.95 15.75
N LYS A 83 -11.75 9.06 17.07
CA LYS A 83 -11.40 10.33 17.72
C LYS A 83 -9.96 10.77 17.39
N LEU A 84 -9.03 9.82 17.26
CA LEU A 84 -7.66 10.12 16.85
C LEU A 84 -7.66 10.71 15.44
N VAL A 85 -8.38 10.10 14.51
CA VAL A 85 -8.53 10.59 13.15
C VAL A 85 -9.23 11.94 13.12
N ALA A 86 -10.30 12.13 13.91
CA ALA A 86 -11.00 13.42 14.04
C ALA A 86 -10.14 14.54 14.67
N SER A 87 -9.02 14.21 15.30
CA SER A 87 -8.06 15.22 15.77
C SER A 87 -7.07 15.69 14.67
N ILE A 88 -7.00 14.95 13.56
CA ILE A 88 -6.14 15.26 12.41
C ILE A 88 -6.93 15.99 11.32
N THR A 89 -8.16 15.56 11.03
CA THR A 89 -9.05 16.13 10.02
C THR A 89 -10.42 16.51 10.59
N ASP A 90 -11.02 17.60 10.13
CA ASP A 90 -12.40 17.99 10.45
C ASP A 90 -13.43 17.43 9.46
N LYS A 91 -12.99 16.71 8.44
CA LYS A 91 -13.85 16.14 7.40
C LYS A 91 -14.56 14.87 7.85
N PRO A 92 -15.76 14.58 7.34
CA PRO A 92 -16.39 13.28 7.53
C PRO A 92 -15.49 12.17 6.91
N VAL A 93 -15.20 11.14 7.71
CA VAL A 93 -14.27 10.06 7.35
C VAL A 93 -15.04 8.80 7.00
N THR A 94 -14.74 8.21 5.85
CA THR A 94 -15.20 6.88 5.45
C THR A 94 -14.07 5.87 5.65
N LEU A 95 -14.33 4.74 6.32
CA LEU A 95 -13.37 3.65 6.47
C LEU A 95 -13.45 2.72 5.26
N VAL A 96 -12.29 2.47 4.64
CA VAL A 96 -12.11 1.50 3.56
C VAL A 96 -10.99 0.54 3.93
N ALA A 97 -11.02 -0.71 3.48
CA ALA A 97 -9.93 -1.64 3.71
C ALA A 97 -9.24 -2.06 2.42
N THR A 98 -7.92 -2.20 2.48
CA THR A 98 -7.14 -2.80 1.39
C THR A 98 -7.42 -4.29 1.27
N HIS A 99 -7.62 -4.97 2.39
CA HIS A 99 -7.99 -6.38 2.46
C HIS A 99 -8.45 -6.77 3.88
N VAL A 100 -9.04 -7.97 4.03
CA VAL A 100 -9.59 -8.43 5.32
C VAL A 100 -8.58 -9.35 6.01
N HIS A 101 -7.65 -8.73 6.77
CA HIS A 101 -6.76 -9.41 7.72
C HIS A 101 -6.74 -8.66 9.05
N PRO A 102 -6.36 -9.31 10.18
CA PRO A 102 -6.53 -8.73 11.52
C PRO A 102 -5.68 -7.49 11.79
N ASP A 103 -4.65 -7.25 11.01
CA ASP A 103 -3.79 -6.07 11.09
C ASP A 103 -4.24 -4.91 10.17
N HIS A 104 -5.30 -5.12 9.37
CA HIS A 104 -5.94 -4.11 8.52
C HIS A 104 -7.39 -3.85 8.91
N THR A 105 -8.10 -4.90 9.35
CA THR A 105 -9.49 -4.84 9.81
C THR A 105 -9.64 -5.34 11.24
N GLY A 106 -8.68 -5.02 12.10
CA GLY A 106 -8.70 -5.40 13.49
C GLY A 106 -9.79 -4.68 14.31
N SER A 107 -9.73 -4.79 15.62
CA SER A 107 -10.85 -4.32 16.50
C SER A 107 -11.13 -2.82 16.43
N ALA A 108 -10.24 -2.02 15.83
CA ALA A 108 -10.46 -0.58 15.67
C ALA A 108 -11.56 -0.24 14.65
N ILE A 109 -11.96 -1.18 13.78
CA ILE A 109 -13.12 -1.00 12.90
C ILE A 109 -14.41 -0.79 13.68
N ASP A 110 -14.51 -1.27 14.93
CA ASP A 110 -15.70 -1.15 15.77
C ASP A 110 -16.04 0.31 16.12
N TYR A 111 -15.11 1.25 15.95
CA TYR A 111 -15.37 2.69 16.09
C TYR A 111 -16.05 3.32 14.87
N PHE A 112 -16.22 2.57 13.77
CA PHE A 112 -16.84 3.07 12.55
C PHE A 112 -18.17 2.37 12.27
N PRO A 113 -19.23 3.11 11.87
CA PRO A 113 -20.56 2.53 11.64
C PRO A 113 -20.62 1.68 10.37
N GLU A 114 -19.68 1.88 9.45
CA GLU A 114 -19.57 1.11 8.21
C GLU A 114 -18.11 1.00 7.76
N ILE A 115 -17.83 -0.07 7.00
CA ILE A 115 -16.54 -0.31 6.34
C ILE A 115 -16.79 -0.76 4.90
N TYR A 116 -15.98 -0.29 3.98
CA TYR A 116 -16.00 -0.70 2.58
C TYR A 116 -14.85 -1.66 2.29
N ILE A 117 -15.17 -2.83 1.74
CA ILE A 117 -14.20 -3.89 1.40
C ILE A 117 -14.44 -4.40 -0.01
N ASN A 118 -13.45 -5.04 -0.59
CA ASN A 118 -13.63 -5.82 -1.80
C ASN A 118 -14.53 -7.04 -1.52
N PRO A 119 -15.59 -7.31 -2.32
CA PRO A 119 -16.49 -8.43 -2.09
C PRO A 119 -15.79 -9.80 -2.10
N ALA A 120 -14.64 -9.95 -2.78
CA ALA A 120 -13.88 -11.21 -2.79
C ALA A 120 -13.26 -11.55 -1.42
N ASP A 121 -13.09 -10.58 -0.52
CA ASP A 121 -12.58 -10.79 0.84
C ASP A 121 -13.67 -11.08 1.89
N THR A 122 -14.92 -11.17 1.49
CA THR A 122 -16.01 -11.59 2.41
C THR A 122 -15.74 -12.95 3.05
N VAL A 123 -14.95 -13.79 2.41
CA VAL A 123 -14.50 -15.09 2.95
C VAL A 123 -13.69 -14.97 4.24
N GLY A 124 -13.00 -13.83 4.46
CA GLY A 124 -12.23 -13.55 5.68
C GLY A 124 -13.07 -13.00 6.84
N ILE A 125 -14.28 -12.48 6.59
CA ILE A 125 -15.11 -11.85 7.63
C ILE A 125 -15.37 -12.76 8.82
N PRO A 126 -15.77 -14.05 8.65
CA PRO A 126 -16.07 -14.93 9.79
C PRO A 126 -14.87 -15.16 10.70
N GLU A 127 -13.65 -15.09 10.19
CA GLU A 127 -12.42 -15.30 10.94
C GLU A 127 -11.86 -14.00 11.52
N PHE A 128 -11.81 -12.92 10.72
CA PHE A 128 -11.07 -11.70 11.07
C PHE A 128 -11.95 -10.54 11.53
N MET A 129 -13.26 -10.57 11.25
CA MET A 129 -14.22 -9.55 11.67
C MET A 129 -15.46 -10.15 12.39
N PRO A 130 -15.34 -11.22 13.22
CA PRO A 130 -16.50 -12.00 13.70
C PRO A 130 -17.44 -11.18 14.59
N ASN A 131 -16.95 -10.13 15.21
CA ASN A 131 -17.69 -9.32 16.16
C ASN A 131 -18.13 -7.97 15.61
N TYR A 132 -17.73 -7.59 14.43
CA TYR A 132 -18.08 -6.31 13.85
C TYR A 132 -19.61 -6.17 13.69
N LYS A 133 -20.17 -5.08 14.19
CA LYS A 133 -21.61 -4.80 14.21
C LYS A 133 -22.02 -3.70 13.23
N GLY A 134 -21.04 -3.01 12.68
CA GLY A 134 -21.28 -2.01 11.63
C GLY A 134 -21.71 -2.66 10.30
N LYS A 135 -21.99 -1.84 9.34
CA LYS A 135 -22.38 -2.25 8.00
C LYS A 135 -21.14 -2.55 7.16
N VAL A 136 -21.12 -3.72 6.52
CA VAL A 136 -20.13 -4.03 5.48
C VAL A 136 -20.70 -3.59 4.14
N CYS A 137 -19.99 -2.70 3.46
CA CYS A 137 -20.28 -2.21 2.12
C CYS A 137 -19.23 -2.73 1.15
N PHE A 138 -19.53 -2.72 -0.15
CA PHE A 138 -18.63 -3.25 -1.16
C PHE A 138 -18.10 -2.17 -2.07
N LEU A 139 -16.79 -2.27 -2.34
CA LEU A 139 -16.07 -1.50 -3.35
C LEU A 139 -16.32 -2.11 -4.74
N GLU A 140 -16.18 -1.31 -5.78
CA GLU A 140 -16.22 -1.75 -7.17
C GLU A 140 -14.87 -1.45 -7.87
N ASP A 141 -14.43 -2.36 -8.75
CA ASP A 141 -13.18 -2.18 -9.50
C ASP A 141 -13.32 -1.04 -10.52
N GLY A 142 -12.42 -0.08 -10.49
CA GLY A 142 -12.47 1.12 -11.32
C GLY A 142 -13.40 2.22 -10.79
N GLU A 143 -14.04 2.02 -9.63
CA GLU A 143 -14.83 3.06 -8.97
C GLU A 143 -13.95 4.25 -8.59
N ILE A 144 -14.55 5.44 -8.63
CA ILE A 144 -13.91 6.70 -8.30
C ILE A 144 -14.43 7.22 -6.96
N LEU A 145 -13.53 7.35 -6.00
CA LEU A 145 -13.80 8.01 -4.73
C LEU A 145 -13.49 9.51 -4.87
N ASP A 146 -14.53 10.34 -4.93
CA ASP A 146 -14.39 11.79 -4.95
C ASP A 146 -14.47 12.34 -3.52
N LEU A 147 -13.36 12.91 -3.04
CA LEU A 147 -13.25 13.51 -1.71
C LEU A 147 -13.49 15.03 -1.72
N GLY A 148 -13.93 15.57 -2.88
CA GLY A 148 -14.01 16.99 -3.14
C GLY A 148 -12.65 17.53 -3.59
N GLY A 149 -12.47 17.70 -4.90
CA GLY A 149 -11.21 18.18 -5.47
C GLY A 149 -10.04 17.19 -5.47
N ARG A 150 -10.15 16.08 -4.78
CA ARG A 150 -9.18 14.97 -4.76
C ARG A 150 -9.86 13.66 -5.09
N ILE A 151 -9.27 12.91 -6.01
CA ILE A 151 -9.89 11.71 -6.60
C ILE A 151 -8.96 10.50 -6.45
N LEU A 152 -9.49 9.42 -5.86
CA LEU A 152 -8.81 8.13 -5.83
C LEU A 152 -9.58 7.13 -6.72
N GLU A 153 -8.84 6.36 -7.52
CA GLU A 153 -9.37 5.23 -8.28
C GLU A 153 -9.16 3.93 -7.49
N ILE A 154 -10.21 3.13 -7.34
CA ILE A 154 -10.16 1.82 -6.73
C ILE A 154 -9.68 0.81 -7.78
N VAL A 155 -8.61 0.10 -7.49
CA VAL A 155 -8.05 -0.93 -8.37
C VAL A 155 -8.00 -2.25 -7.60
N PHE A 156 -8.78 -3.24 -8.00
CA PHE A 156 -8.67 -4.58 -7.43
C PHE A 156 -7.36 -5.23 -7.84
N THR A 157 -6.57 -5.60 -6.86
CA THR A 157 -5.20 -6.12 -7.01
C THR A 157 -5.03 -7.44 -6.25
N PRO A 158 -5.81 -8.50 -6.59
CA PRO A 158 -5.69 -9.80 -5.93
C PRO A 158 -4.24 -10.31 -6.00
N GLY A 159 -3.71 -10.68 -4.83
CA GLY A 159 -2.33 -11.12 -4.65
C GLY A 159 -2.16 -11.75 -3.28
N HIS A 160 -2.04 -10.91 -2.25
CA HIS A 160 -1.97 -11.34 -0.86
C HIS A 160 -3.29 -11.99 -0.40
N THR A 161 -4.43 -11.38 -0.74
CA THR A 161 -5.76 -12.00 -0.63
C THR A 161 -6.49 -11.93 -1.97
N PRO A 162 -7.56 -12.72 -2.17
CA PRO A 162 -8.43 -12.59 -3.34
C PRO A 162 -9.05 -11.19 -3.50
N GLY A 163 -9.28 -10.50 -2.39
CA GLY A 163 -9.89 -9.16 -2.36
C GLY A 163 -8.92 -8.02 -2.13
N SER A 164 -7.61 -8.26 -2.21
CA SER A 164 -6.62 -7.18 -2.12
C SER A 164 -6.93 -6.05 -3.09
N THR A 165 -6.86 -4.82 -2.60
CA THR A 165 -7.27 -3.60 -3.31
C THR A 165 -6.22 -2.52 -3.16
N THR A 166 -5.94 -1.80 -4.23
CA THR A 166 -5.08 -0.62 -4.26
C THR A 166 -5.92 0.63 -4.50
N PHE A 167 -5.71 1.68 -3.72
CA PHE A 167 -6.31 2.98 -3.91
C PHE A 167 -5.28 3.90 -4.59
N VAL A 168 -5.59 4.43 -5.77
CA VAL A 168 -4.65 5.18 -6.61
C VAL A 168 -5.04 6.66 -6.63
N ASP A 169 -4.18 7.50 -6.10
CA ASP A 169 -4.27 8.95 -6.20
C ASP A 169 -3.46 9.41 -7.42
N LYS A 170 -4.17 9.66 -8.51
CA LYS A 170 -3.55 10.02 -9.79
C LYS A 170 -2.93 11.43 -9.77
N ASP A 171 -3.49 12.34 -8.97
CA ASP A 171 -3.05 13.74 -8.92
C ASP A 171 -1.81 13.88 -8.02
N ALA A 172 -1.70 13.05 -6.97
CA ALA A 172 -0.52 12.94 -6.14
C ALA A 172 0.57 12.00 -6.74
N ALA A 173 0.25 11.28 -7.81
CA ALA A 173 1.13 10.33 -8.49
C ALA A 173 1.65 9.19 -7.60
N TYR A 174 0.84 8.75 -6.64
CA TYR A 174 1.11 7.58 -5.80
C TYR A 174 -0.19 6.82 -5.47
N GLY A 175 -0.09 5.73 -4.73
CA GLY A 175 -1.25 4.96 -4.27
C GLY A 175 -0.96 4.23 -2.97
N PHE A 176 -1.97 3.48 -2.48
CA PHE A 176 -1.93 2.71 -1.25
C PHE A 176 -2.31 1.26 -1.57
N SER A 177 -1.35 0.36 -1.52
CA SER A 177 -1.50 -1.00 -2.05
C SER A 177 -1.81 -2.05 -0.98
N GLY A 178 -1.83 -1.68 0.30
CA GLY A 178 -1.87 -2.70 1.36
C GLY A 178 -0.77 -3.73 1.14
N ASP A 179 -1.11 -5.00 1.29
CA ASP A 179 -0.19 -6.11 1.12
C ASP A 179 -0.17 -6.74 -0.28
N SER A 180 -0.88 -6.12 -1.26
CA SER A 180 -1.02 -6.67 -2.62
C SER A 180 0.30 -7.09 -3.26
N PHE A 181 1.39 -6.35 -2.98
CA PHE A 181 2.73 -6.58 -3.51
C PHE A 181 3.78 -6.90 -2.42
N GLY A 182 3.39 -6.87 -1.13
CA GLY A 182 4.12 -7.39 0.01
C GLY A 182 5.38 -6.65 0.44
N SER A 183 5.64 -5.44 -0.04
CA SER A 183 6.81 -4.63 0.38
C SER A 183 8.16 -5.35 0.27
N GLY A 184 8.30 -6.21 -0.73
CA GLY A 184 9.46 -7.07 -0.92
C GLY A 184 9.35 -8.45 -0.26
N ASN A 185 8.26 -8.74 0.46
CA ASN A 185 7.99 -10.06 1.05
C ASN A 185 6.50 -10.44 0.89
N LEU A 186 6.09 -10.78 -0.33
CA LEU A 186 4.71 -11.15 -0.61
C LEU A 186 4.36 -12.51 0.00
N LEU A 187 3.26 -12.55 0.75
CA LEU A 187 2.56 -13.77 1.15
C LEU A 187 1.43 -14.00 0.14
N LEU A 188 1.67 -14.84 -0.87
CA LEU A 188 0.75 -15.04 -2.00
C LEU A 188 -0.43 -15.93 -1.60
N GLY A 189 -1.63 -15.35 -1.53
CA GLY A 189 -2.88 -16.05 -1.21
C GLY A 189 -3.70 -16.47 -2.43
N VAL A 190 -3.24 -16.12 -3.64
CA VAL A 190 -3.84 -16.52 -4.92
C VAL A 190 -2.88 -17.39 -5.73
N ASP A 191 -3.22 -17.75 -6.96
CA ASP A 191 -2.29 -18.40 -7.88
C ASP A 191 -1.40 -17.42 -8.65
N PHE A 192 -0.31 -17.93 -9.24
CA PHE A 192 0.64 -17.10 -9.99
C PHE A 192 0.05 -16.49 -11.27
N SER A 193 -0.91 -17.14 -11.93
CA SER A 193 -1.57 -16.58 -13.11
C SER A 193 -2.43 -15.36 -12.76
N THR A 194 -3.07 -15.39 -11.59
CA THR A 194 -3.77 -14.25 -11.01
C THR A 194 -2.81 -13.12 -10.66
N LEU A 195 -1.68 -13.43 -10.00
CA LEU A 195 -0.65 -12.42 -9.67
C LEU A 195 -0.09 -11.74 -10.93
N ILE A 196 0.20 -12.52 -12.00
CA ILE A 196 0.64 -11.97 -13.29
C ILE A 196 -0.40 -10.99 -13.85
N SER A 197 -1.67 -11.38 -13.84
CA SER A 197 -2.77 -10.55 -14.34
C SER A 197 -2.90 -9.24 -13.53
N THR A 198 -2.81 -9.35 -12.21
CA THR A 198 -2.80 -8.21 -11.28
C THR A 198 -1.64 -7.27 -11.55
N CYS A 199 -0.42 -7.81 -11.65
CA CYS A 199 0.77 -6.98 -11.90
C CYS A 199 0.74 -6.33 -13.29
N LYS A 200 0.20 -7.00 -14.32
CA LYS A 200 0.00 -6.41 -15.65
C LYS A 200 -1.03 -5.27 -15.60
N LYS A 201 -2.17 -5.49 -14.93
CA LYS A 201 -3.19 -4.45 -14.72
C LYS A 201 -2.61 -3.24 -13.98
N MET A 202 -1.92 -3.48 -12.86
CA MET A 202 -1.33 -2.40 -12.08
C MET A 202 -0.22 -1.67 -12.84
N SER A 203 0.61 -2.37 -13.64
CA SER A 203 1.59 -1.74 -14.52
C SER A 203 0.95 -0.78 -15.53
N ALA A 204 -0.20 -1.16 -16.12
CA ALA A 204 -0.94 -0.28 -17.02
C ALA A 204 -1.51 0.96 -16.31
N VAL A 205 -2.01 0.82 -15.07
CA VAL A 205 -2.46 1.95 -14.24
C VAL A 205 -1.31 2.88 -13.88
N ILE A 206 -0.16 2.30 -13.48
CA ILE A 206 1.07 3.04 -13.19
C ILE A 206 1.51 3.86 -14.40
N GLU A 207 1.54 3.27 -15.58
CA GLU A 207 1.92 3.95 -16.83
C GLU A 207 0.90 5.02 -17.24
N LYS A 208 -0.40 4.73 -17.12
CA LYS A 208 -1.48 5.65 -17.46
C LYS A 208 -1.44 6.96 -16.65
N TYR A 209 -1.12 6.88 -15.36
CA TYR A 209 -1.18 8.00 -14.42
C TYR A 209 0.20 8.47 -13.94
N ASP A 210 1.28 7.92 -14.49
CA ASP A 210 2.67 8.23 -14.10
C ASP A 210 2.91 8.04 -12.59
N ILE A 211 2.32 6.98 -12.02
CA ILE A 211 2.44 6.66 -10.60
C ILE A 211 3.90 6.36 -10.25
N LYS A 212 4.45 7.05 -9.28
CA LYS A 212 5.86 6.95 -8.91
C LYS A 212 6.14 5.81 -7.94
N TYR A 213 5.21 5.55 -7.01
CA TYR A 213 5.31 4.48 -6.01
C TYR A 213 3.95 4.20 -5.36
N LEU A 214 3.88 3.09 -4.63
CA LEU A 214 2.73 2.75 -3.80
C LEU A 214 3.20 2.60 -2.34
N TYR A 215 2.39 3.09 -1.43
CA TYR A 215 2.56 2.88 0.00
C TYR A 215 1.99 1.51 0.39
N PRO A 216 2.77 0.63 1.03
CA PRO A 216 2.34 -0.72 1.40
C PRO A 216 1.61 -0.75 2.75
N GLY A 217 1.02 -1.90 3.08
CA GLY A 217 0.34 -2.15 4.35
C GLY A 217 1.26 -2.18 5.57
N HIS A 218 2.57 -2.33 5.37
CA HIS A 218 3.60 -2.29 6.42
C HIS A 218 4.71 -1.31 6.02
N TYR A 219 4.39 -0.02 6.08
CA TYR A 219 5.32 1.05 5.71
C TYR A 219 6.19 1.47 6.90
N PHE A 220 7.49 1.50 6.70
CA PHE A 220 8.47 1.93 7.69
C PHE A 220 9.47 2.96 7.15
N GLY A 221 9.00 3.84 6.27
CA GLY A 221 9.77 4.99 5.77
C GLY A 221 10.55 4.74 4.48
N MET A 222 10.92 3.50 4.15
CA MET A 222 11.85 3.22 3.03
C MET A 222 11.37 2.15 2.04
N ASN A 223 10.27 1.46 2.32
CA ASN A 223 9.87 0.25 1.60
C ASN A 223 8.66 0.44 0.66
N LYS A 224 8.52 1.63 0.07
CA LYS A 224 7.48 1.88 -0.96
C LYS A 224 7.62 0.88 -2.10
N GLU A 225 6.48 0.45 -2.66
CA GLU A 225 6.47 -0.35 -3.86
C GLU A 225 6.82 0.51 -5.07
N THR A 226 7.74 0.05 -5.89
CA THR A 226 8.15 0.74 -7.11
C THR A 226 7.50 0.12 -8.35
N PRO A 227 7.33 0.88 -9.45
CA PRO A 227 6.88 0.33 -10.73
C PRO A 227 7.74 -0.85 -11.20
N GLN A 228 9.05 -0.81 -10.93
CA GLN A 228 9.96 -1.89 -11.30
C GLN A 228 9.67 -3.17 -10.50
N ARG A 229 9.38 -3.06 -9.19
CA ARG A 229 9.04 -4.22 -8.36
C ARG A 229 7.79 -4.94 -8.85
N VAL A 230 6.76 -4.20 -9.28
CA VAL A 230 5.54 -4.78 -9.87
C VAL A 230 5.88 -5.55 -11.15
N LYS A 231 6.76 -5.02 -12.01
CA LYS A 231 7.25 -5.69 -13.23
C LYS A 231 8.11 -6.92 -12.92
N ASP A 232 8.95 -6.85 -11.89
CA ASP A 232 9.79 -7.97 -11.45
C ASP A 232 8.93 -9.16 -10.99
N MET A 233 7.80 -8.91 -10.32
CA MET A 233 6.87 -9.97 -9.91
C MET A 233 6.24 -10.69 -11.10
N ILE A 234 5.98 -10.03 -12.23
CA ILE A 234 5.54 -10.69 -13.47
C ILE A 234 6.60 -11.70 -13.89
N THR A 235 7.86 -11.26 -14.01
CA THR A 235 8.97 -12.11 -14.43
C THR A 235 9.19 -13.29 -13.48
N MET A 236 9.12 -13.05 -12.17
CA MET A 236 9.27 -14.09 -11.15
C MET A 236 8.15 -15.14 -11.25
N SER A 237 6.93 -14.69 -11.44
CA SER A 237 5.76 -15.56 -11.58
C SER A 237 5.83 -16.41 -12.86
N GLU A 238 6.24 -15.81 -13.97
CA GLU A 238 6.45 -16.50 -15.24
C GLU A 238 7.61 -17.53 -15.17
N ASP A 239 8.68 -17.22 -14.44
CA ASP A 239 9.79 -18.16 -14.21
C ASP A 239 9.31 -19.40 -13.42
N ILE A 240 8.46 -19.22 -12.41
CA ILE A 240 7.86 -20.32 -11.65
C ILE A 240 6.93 -21.16 -12.53
N LEU A 241 5.97 -20.53 -13.23
CA LEU A 241 4.98 -21.25 -14.05
C LEU A 241 5.62 -21.98 -15.23
N SER A 242 6.69 -21.44 -15.82
CA SER A 242 7.40 -22.08 -16.92
C SER A 242 8.39 -23.17 -16.45
N GLY A 243 8.57 -23.34 -15.14
CA GLY A 243 9.56 -24.29 -14.58
C GLY A 243 11.01 -23.83 -14.69
N LYS A 244 11.29 -22.61 -15.13
CA LYS A 244 12.64 -22.03 -15.12
C LYS A 244 13.18 -21.79 -13.72
N ALA A 245 12.29 -21.58 -12.76
CA ALA A 245 12.62 -21.45 -11.35
C ALA A 245 11.75 -22.38 -10.52
N GLN A 246 12.31 -22.79 -9.39
CA GLN A 246 11.57 -23.52 -8.34
C GLN A 246 11.83 -22.80 -7.03
N GLY A 247 10.76 -22.57 -6.26
CA GLY A 247 10.90 -22.05 -4.91
C GLY A 247 11.51 -23.08 -3.98
N GLU A 248 12.27 -22.59 -3.03
CA GLU A 248 12.83 -23.42 -1.97
C GLU A 248 11.75 -23.84 -0.96
N PRO A 249 11.89 -24.99 -0.29
CA PRO A 249 11.01 -25.37 0.80
C PRO A 249 11.02 -24.33 1.93
N ASN A 250 9.85 -23.98 2.44
CA ASN A 250 9.66 -23.07 3.57
C ASN A 250 8.72 -23.73 4.62
N PRO A 251 9.20 -24.77 5.34
CA PRO A 251 8.34 -25.58 6.22
C PRO A 251 7.76 -24.82 7.41
N GLN A 252 8.28 -23.63 7.71
CA GLN A 252 7.78 -22.71 8.76
C GLN A 252 7.12 -21.47 8.17
N GLY A 253 6.72 -21.52 6.90
CA GLY A 253 6.07 -20.41 6.22
C GLY A 253 4.76 -20.01 6.89
N MET A 254 4.55 -18.71 7.05
CA MET A 254 3.30 -18.14 7.57
C MET A 254 2.13 -18.57 6.67
N LEU A 255 0.94 -18.67 7.24
CA LEU A 255 -0.30 -19.04 6.53
C LEU A 255 -0.24 -20.34 5.75
N GLY A 256 0.70 -21.24 6.12
CA GLY A 256 0.92 -22.50 5.43
C GLY A 256 1.56 -22.37 4.04
N LEU A 257 2.24 -21.25 3.77
CA LEU A 257 2.98 -21.01 2.52
C LEU A 257 4.30 -21.79 2.57
N ASP A 258 4.32 -22.99 1.99
CA ASP A 258 5.37 -24.00 2.15
C ASP A 258 6.56 -23.85 1.17
N ARG A 259 6.51 -22.83 0.30
CA ARG A 259 7.54 -22.51 -0.69
C ARG A 259 7.90 -21.02 -0.63
N VAL A 260 9.14 -20.70 -0.99
CA VAL A 260 9.62 -19.33 -1.15
C VAL A 260 10.51 -19.21 -2.39
N TYR A 261 10.29 -18.17 -3.17
CA TYR A 261 11.16 -17.80 -4.29
C TYR A 261 11.65 -16.37 -4.09
N THR A 262 12.97 -16.19 -4.15
CA THR A 262 13.60 -14.88 -3.95
C THR A 262 14.40 -14.48 -5.19
N LYS A 263 14.12 -13.29 -5.73
CA LYS A 263 14.82 -12.69 -6.87
C LYS A 263 14.60 -11.18 -6.88
N TYR A 264 15.49 -10.40 -7.44
CA TYR A 264 15.39 -8.94 -7.58
C TYR A 264 15.13 -8.19 -6.27
N GLY A 265 15.57 -8.75 -5.12
CA GLY A 265 15.25 -8.19 -3.80
C GLY A 265 13.80 -8.39 -3.36
N VAL A 266 13.02 -9.19 -4.09
CA VAL A 266 11.65 -9.58 -3.77
C VAL A 266 11.62 -11.02 -3.33
N ARG A 267 10.79 -11.30 -2.33
CA ARG A 267 10.50 -12.65 -1.83
C ARG A 267 9.02 -12.93 -2.01
N ILE A 268 8.68 -14.03 -2.71
CA ILE A 268 7.31 -14.50 -2.85
C ILE A 268 7.20 -15.83 -2.09
N ASN A 269 6.38 -15.83 -1.03
CA ASN A 269 6.02 -17.04 -0.31
C ASN A 269 4.71 -17.55 -0.89
N TYR A 270 4.61 -18.84 -1.17
CA TYR A 270 3.46 -19.41 -1.86
C TYR A 270 3.22 -20.86 -1.48
N LYS A 271 2.03 -21.39 -1.77
CA LYS A 271 1.73 -22.82 -1.68
C LYS A 271 2.07 -23.50 -3.00
N LYS A 272 2.47 -24.75 -2.96
CA LYS A 272 2.72 -25.53 -4.18
C LYS A 272 1.50 -25.54 -5.12
N GLU A 273 0.28 -25.52 -4.58
CA GLU A 273 -0.98 -25.44 -5.32
C GLU A 273 -1.17 -24.11 -6.06
N SER A 274 -0.47 -23.04 -5.68
CA SER A 274 -0.51 -21.74 -6.36
C SER A 274 0.22 -21.72 -7.71
N MET A 275 0.92 -22.82 -8.06
CA MET A 275 1.66 -22.98 -9.32
C MET A 275 0.71 -23.32 -10.49
N LYS A 276 -0.22 -22.42 -10.81
CA LYS A 276 -1.18 -22.54 -11.92
C LYS A 276 -1.58 -21.16 -12.45
#